data_a1bd821b43ebb21977a1390246cfd264
#
_entry.id   a1bd821b43ebb21977a1390246cfd264
#
_cell.length_a   1.000
_cell.length_b   1.000
_cell.length_c   1.000
_cell.angle_alpha   90.00
_cell.angle_beta   90.00
_cell.angle_gamma   90.00
#
_symmetry.space_group_name_H-M   'P 1'
#
loop_
_entity.id
_entity.type
_entity.pdbx_description
1 polymer ?
#
loop_
_entity_poly.entity_id
_entity_poly.type
_entity_poly.pdbx_seq_one_letter_code
_entity_poly.pdbx_strand_id
1 'polypeptide(L)'
;MCLALVACRAHPRYALLIAANRDEFHARAAEPAKWWPEGILAGRDSVGGGTWFGVTRGGRWALVTNYREGVPRDPAAPSRGELVTLALNDMAPPLICAARIAIDGGRYHGFNLLLGESSPPLAASRENGESPASREQATAAYTSNRASGAVALGSGVHGLSNHLLETPWPKLLRSKARLSEALSNAADPVEAALRILADRERAPASALPSTGVSPEWERLLSSAFIVHPDYGTRCSTVFTIDSDGHARFVERSFDYRGEPKGEVVYEFAVS
;
A
#
# COMPACT_ATOMS: atom_id res chain seq x y z
N MET A 1 2.21 8.56 -0.54
CA MET A 1 2.04 7.38 -1.40
C MET A 1 0.86 7.62 -2.31
N CYS A 2 0.96 7.27 -3.59
CA CYS A 2 -0.03 7.69 -4.58
C CYS A 2 -0.61 6.57 -5.45
N LEU A 3 -0.11 5.36 -5.33
CA LEU A 3 -0.67 4.17 -5.94
C LEU A 3 -0.37 2.97 -5.05
N ALA A 4 -1.39 2.17 -4.76
CA ALA A 4 -1.27 0.86 -4.13
C ALA A 4 -2.21 -0.13 -4.81
N LEU A 5 -1.70 -1.31 -5.08
CA LEU A 5 -2.42 -2.46 -5.60
C LEU A 5 -2.26 -3.59 -4.59
N VAL A 6 -3.35 -4.21 -4.19
CA VAL A 6 -3.36 -5.30 -3.21
C VAL A 6 -4.09 -6.48 -3.83
N ALA A 7 -3.37 -7.56 -4.09
CA ALA A 7 -3.91 -8.82 -4.57
C ALA A 7 -4.03 -9.80 -3.40
N CYS A 8 -5.26 -10.03 -2.95
CA CYS A 8 -5.59 -10.96 -1.88
C CYS A 8 -6.05 -12.28 -2.50
N ARG A 9 -5.32 -13.37 -2.29
CA ARG A 9 -5.67 -14.71 -2.82
C ARG A 9 -6.07 -14.69 -4.31
N ALA A 10 -5.40 -13.84 -5.09
CA ALA A 10 -5.65 -13.66 -6.53
C ALA A 10 -4.63 -14.42 -7.40
N HIS A 11 -3.74 -15.22 -6.80
CA HIS A 11 -2.73 -16.00 -7.48
C HIS A 11 -2.55 -17.35 -6.77
N PRO A 12 -2.37 -18.48 -7.49
CA PRO A 12 -2.29 -19.82 -6.85
C PRO A 12 -1.11 -19.97 -5.88
N ARG A 13 0.01 -19.28 -6.14
CA ARG A 13 1.22 -19.32 -5.31
C ARG A 13 1.21 -18.26 -4.20
N TYR A 14 0.65 -17.08 -4.45
CA TYR A 14 0.72 -15.96 -3.50
C TYR A 14 -0.61 -15.75 -2.77
N ALA A 15 -0.60 -15.92 -1.46
CA ALA A 15 -1.73 -15.55 -0.59
C ALA A 15 -1.94 -14.03 -0.59
N LEU A 16 -0.83 -13.27 -0.72
CA LEU A 16 -0.83 -11.82 -0.77
C LEU A 16 0.25 -11.31 -1.72
N LEU A 17 -0.09 -10.32 -2.55
CA LEU A 17 0.86 -9.48 -3.26
C LEU A 17 0.43 -8.02 -3.13
N ILE A 18 1.32 -7.17 -2.63
CA ILE A 18 1.12 -5.73 -2.54
C ILE A 18 2.17 -5.05 -3.40
N ALA A 19 1.74 -4.11 -4.25
CA ALA A 19 2.62 -3.28 -5.07
C ALA A 19 2.26 -1.81 -4.87
N ALA A 20 3.21 -0.98 -4.45
CA ALA A 20 2.91 0.40 -4.08
C ALA A 20 4.06 1.37 -4.42
N ASN A 21 3.69 2.59 -4.87
CA ASN A 21 4.59 3.72 -5.05
C ASN A 21 4.42 4.72 -3.91
N ARG A 22 5.53 5.22 -3.38
CA ARG A 22 5.57 6.42 -2.56
C ARG A 22 5.96 7.62 -3.42
N ASP A 23 5.01 8.54 -3.61
CA ASP A 23 5.30 9.82 -4.25
C ASP A 23 5.33 10.91 -3.18
N GLU A 24 6.37 11.74 -3.20
CA GLU A 24 6.59 12.77 -2.20
C GLU A 24 7.56 13.83 -2.72
N PHE A 25 7.57 14.99 -2.10
CA PHE A 25 8.56 16.04 -2.35
C PHE A 25 9.97 15.52 -2.09
N HIS A 26 10.91 15.85 -2.98
CA HIS A 26 12.31 15.41 -2.86
C HIS A 26 12.99 15.96 -1.62
N ALA A 27 12.60 17.16 -1.18
CA ALA A 27 13.09 17.80 0.05
C ALA A 27 12.68 17.04 1.33
N ARG A 28 11.65 16.15 1.28
CA ARG A 28 11.24 15.36 2.44
C ARG A 28 12.17 14.16 2.61
N ALA A 29 13.02 14.23 3.60
CA ALA A 29 13.99 13.17 3.89
C ALA A 29 13.28 11.86 4.30
N ALA A 30 13.79 10.74 3.78
CA ALA A 30 13.33 9.40 4.13
C ALA A 30 14.49 8.39 3.95
N GLU A 31 14.46 7.34 4.75
CA GLU A 31 15.39 6.22 4.67
C GLU A 31 14.76 5.04 3.93
N PRO A 32 15.55 4.26 3.17
CA PRO A 32 15.10 2.99 2.60
C PRO A 32 14.62 2.01 3.67
N ALA A 33 13.85 1.01 3.22
CA ALA A 33 13.34 -0.03 4.11
C ALA A 33 14.46 -0.78 4.82
N LYS A 34 14.26 -0.97 6.12
CA LYS A 34 15.10 -1.79 7.01
C LYS A 34 14.26 -2.32 8.16
N TRP A 35 14.77 -3.34 8.86
CA TRP A 35 14.17 -3.76 10.12
C TRP A 35 14.39 -2.68 11.19
N TRP A 36 13.32 -2.22 11.79
CA TRP A 36 13.34 -1.34 12.96
C TRP A 36 13.50 -2.17 14.24
N PRO A 37 13.99 -1.56 15.35
CA PRO A 37 14.07 -2.25 16.64
C PRO A 37 12.73 -2.81 17.12
N GLU A 38 11.62 -2.16 16.73
CA GLU A 38 10.25 -2.53 17.07
C GLU A 38 9.71 -3.73 16.27
N GLY A 39 10.54 -4.38 15.43
CA GLY A 39 10.14 -5.54 14.64
C GLY A 39 9.34 -5.21 13.38
N ILE A 40 9.38 -3.96 12.94
CA ILE A 40 8.75 -3.48 11.70
C ILE A 40 9.80 -3.42 10.59
N LEU A 41 9.50 -4.00 9.43
CA LEU A 41 10.27 -3.80 8.20
C LEU A 41 9.59 -2.69 7.38
N ALA A 42 10.24 -1.56 7.25
CA ALA A 42 9.70 -0.38 6.57
C ALA A 42 10.79 0.64 6.23
N GLY A 43 10.53 1.47 5.23
CA GLY A 43 11.23 2.75 5.07
C GLY A 43 10.81 3.73 6.18
N ARG A 44 11.64 4.69 6.51
CA ARG A 44 11.34 5.66 7.57
C ARG A 44 11.22 7.08 7.00
N ASP A 45 10.12 7.74 7.31
CA ASP A 45 9.97 9.17 7.07
C ASP A 45 10.74 9.94 8.15
N SER A 46 11.88 10.51 7.81
CA SER A 46 12.76 11.18 8.78
C SER A 46 12.16 12.46 9.36
N VAL A 47 11.11 13.02 8.73
CA VAL A 47 10.41 14.23 9.21
C VAL A 47 9.26 13.86 10.15
N GLY A 48 8.45 12.87 9.76
CA GLY A 48 7.27 12.46 10.52
C GLY A 48 7.50 11.31 11.49
N GLY A 49 8.67 10.66 11.47
CA GLY A 49 9.05 9.56 12.37
C GLY A 49 8.39 8.20 12.05
N GLY A 50 7.27 8.20 11.31
CA GLY A 50 6.51 7.01 10.91
C GLY A 50 6.92 6.46 9.53
N THR A 51 6.02 5.70 8.93
CA THR A 51 6.21 5.11 7.61
C THR A 51 4.97 5.24 6.73
N TRP A 52 5.13 4.95 5.44
CA TRP A 52 4.05 4.90 4.43
C TRP A 52 3.56 3.47 4.16
N PHE A 53 4.44 2.49 4.32
CA PHE A 53 4.17 1.07 4.18
C PHE A 53 5.13 0.28 5.05
N GLY A 54 4.62 -0.65 5.82
CA GLY A 54 5.41 -1.52 6.66
C GLY A 54 4.78 -2.89 6.84
N VAL A 55 5.62 -3.84 7.26
CA VAL A 55 5.25 -5.22 7.52
C VAL A 55 5.93 -5.72 8.80
N THR A 56 5.39 -6.77 9.41
CA THR A 56 5.99 -7.44 10.56
C THR A 56 6.34 -8.89 10.23
N ARG A 57 7.15 -9.54 11.07
CA ARG A 57 7.44 -10.98 10.94
C ARG A 57 6.19 -11.84 11.11
N GLY A 58 5.20 -11.38 11.87
CA GLY A 58 3.91 -12.05 12.04
C GLY A 58 2.97 -11.94 10.83
N GLY A 59 3.42 -11.39 9.71
CA GLY A 59 2.62 -11.26 8.49
C GLY A 59 1.62 -10.10 8.51
N ARG A 60 1.64 -9.23 9.53
CA ARG A 60 0.85 -7.98 9.49
C ARG A 60 1.49 -7.00 8.54
N TRP A 61 0.64 -6.24 7.86
CA TRP A 61 1.04 -5.20 6.94
C TRP A 61 0.07 -4.01 7.02
N ALA A 62 0.58 -2.83 6.77
CA ALA A 62 -0.25 -1.64 6.64
C ALA A 62 0.41 -0.63 5.70
N LEU A 63 -0.41 0.10 4.96
CA LEU A 63 0.03 1.20 4.11
C LEU A 63 -0.97 2.35 4.12
N VAL A 64 -0.46 3.58 3.99
CA VAL A 64 -1.28 4.79 3.99
C VAL A 64 -1.07 5.59 2.71
N THR A 65 -2.16 6.10 2.13
CA THR A 65 -2.10 7.12 1.08
C THR A 65 -2.74 8.42 1.57
N ASN A 66 -2.30 9.53 1.01
CA ASN A 66 -3.00 10.80 1.18
C ASN A 66 -4.34 10.75 0.44
N TYR A 67 -5.38 11.30 1.03
CA TYR A 67 -6.55 11.72 0.27
C TYR A 67 -6.24 13.10 -0.34
N ARG A 68 -6.47 13.28 -1.65
CA ARG A 68 -6.18 14.52 -2.36
C ARG A 68 -7.41 15.43 -2.30
N GLU A 69 -7.29 16.56 -1.65
CA GLU A 69 -8.40 17.46 -1.39
C GLU A 69 -8.07 18.96 -1.57
N GLY A 70 -6.87 19.28 -2.05
CA GLY A 70 -6.49 20.68 -2.38
C GLY A 70 -6.54 21.69 -1.24
N VAL A 71 -6.71 21.22 0.01
CA VAL A 71 -6.77 22.11 1.18
C VAL A 71 -5.38 22.34 1.80
N PRO A 72 -5.11 23.51 2.38
CA PRO A 72 -3.88 23.76 3.13
C PRO A 72 -3.69 22.74 4.26
N ARG A 73 -2.44 22.34 4.48
CA ARG A 73 -2.11 21.45 5.60
C ARG A 73 -2.11 22.20 6.92
N ASP A 74 -2.78 21.65 7.93
CA ASP A 74 -2.62 22.06 9.31
C ASP A 74 -1.28 21.51 9.84
N PRO A 75 -0.30 22.33 10.20
CA PRO A 75 0.98 21.87 10.73
C PRO A 75 0.86 21.18 12.09
N ALA A 76 -0.23 21.40 12.83
CA ALA A 76 -0.50 20.75 14.12
C ALA A 76 -1.09 19.33 13.99
N ALA A 77 -1.58 18.96 12.80
CA ALA A 77 -2.13 17.61 12.60
C ALA A 77 -1.00 16.55 12.63
N PRO A 78 -1.24 15.41 13.29
CA PRO A 78 -0.25 14.34 13.37
C PRO A 78 0.07 13.75 12.00
N SER A 79 1.25 13.14 11.89
CA SER A 79 1.69 12.48 10.66
C SER A 79 0.85 11.24 10.37
N ARG A 80 0.31 11.14 9.14
CA ARG A 80 -0.41 9.92 8.70
C ARG A 80 0.44 8.65 8.75
N GLY A 81 1.77 8.79 8.70
CA GLY A 81 2.69 7.65 8.87
C GLY A 81 2.60 6.95 10.23
N GLU A 82 2.09 7.66 11.25
CA GLU A 82 1.79 7.09 12.56
C GLU A 82 0.66 6.04 12.49
N LEU A 83 -0.32 6.23 11.61
CA LEU A 83 -1.42 5.27 11.41
C LEU A 83 -0.92 3.89 10.97
N VAL A 84 0.16 3.85 10.19
CA VAL A 84 0.77 2.58 9.76
C VAL A 84 1.41 1.87 10.95
N THR A 85 2.19 2.58 11.78
CA THR A 85 2.81 1.99 12.97
C THR A 85 1.79 1.57 14.02
N LEU A 86 0.71 2.34 14.20
CA LEU A 86 -0.42 1.95 15.05
C LEU A 86 -1.07 0.64 14.56
N ALA A 87 -1.36 0.55 13.26
CA ALA A 87 -1.97 -0.65 12.68
C ALA A 87 -1.07 -1.89 12.76
N LEU A 88 0.25 -1.72 12.62
CA LEU A 88 1.22 -2.84 12.70
C LEU A 88 1.38 -3.36 14.13
N ASN A 89 1.20 -2.52 15.14
CA ASN A 89 1.33 -2.87 16.56
C ASN A 89 0.00 -3.29 17.21
N ASP A 90 -1.15 -3.07 16.56
CA ASP A 90 -2.45 -3.51 17.07
C ASP A 90 -2.65 -5.01 16.78
N MET A 91 -2.85 -5.82 17.81
CA MET A 91 -3.08 -7.27 17.69
C MET A 91 -4.53 -7.64 17.36
N ALA A 92 -5.44 -6.66 17.27
CA ALA A 92 -6.82 -6.92 16.90
C ALA A 92 -6.93 -7.36 15.42
N PRO A 93 -7.98 -8.12 15.05
CA PRO A 93 -8.26 -8.44 13.65
C PRO A 93 -8.29 -7.18 12.77
N PRO A 94 -7.84 -7.25 11.51
CA PRO A 94 -7.67 -6.07 10.64
C PRO A 94 -8.91 -5.17 10.56
N LEU A 95 -10.10 -5.73 10.45
CA LEU A 95 -11.33 -4.94 10.39
C LEU A 95 -11.62 -4.18 11.70
N ILE A 96 -11.33 -4.79 12.84
CA ILE A 96 -11.50 -4.14 14.17
C ILE A 96 -10.47 -3.02 14.34
N CYS A 97 -9.22 -3.28 13.99
CA CYS A 97 -8.16 -2.26 14.00
C CYS A 97 -8.53 -1.08 13.09
N ALA A 98 -8.96 -1.34 11.86
CA ALA A 98 -9.41 -0.31 10.92
C ALA A 98 -10.58 0.51 11.48
N ALA A 99 -11.56 -0.13 12.11
CA ALA A 99 -12.70 0.55 12.73
C ALA A 99 -12.29 1.46 13.90
N ARG A 100 -11.34 1.02 14.73
CA ARG A 100 -10.78 1.85 15.83
C ARG A 100 -10.07 3.09 15.26
N ILE A 101 -9.24 2.92 14.21
CA ILE A 101 -8.55 4.03 13.57
C ILE A 101 -9.55 5.01 12.93
N ALA A 102 -10.67 4.52 12.38
CA ALA A 102 -11.72 5.37 11.82
C ALA A 102 -12.32 6.33 12.85
N ILE A 103 -12.47 5.91 14.09
CA ILE A 103 -13.04 6.73 15.19
C ILE A 103 -12.17 7.97 15.45
N ASP A 104 -10.84 7.78 15.51
CA ASP A 104 -9.89 8.86 15.82
C ASP A 104 -9.37 9.56 14.54
N GLY A 105 -9.85 9.15 13.38
CA GLY A 105 -9.37 9.60 12.06
C GLY A 105 -9.47 11.10 11.82
N GLY A 106 -10.41 11.79 12.49
CA GLY A 106 -10.61 13.24 12.36
C GLY A 106 -9.42 14.10 12.80
N ARG A 107 -8.47 13.56 13.57
CA ARG A 107 -7.23 14.24 13.99
C ARG A 107 -6.23 14.43 12.87
N TYR A 108 -6.33 13.63 11.80
CA TYR A 108 -5.38 13.58 10.70
C TYR A 108 -5.91 14.33 9.48
N HIS A 109 -4.99 14.82 8.65
CA HIS A 109 -5.34 15.18 7.27
C HIS A 109 -5.96 14.00 6.54
N GLY A 110 -6.65 14.28 5.42
CA GLY A 110 -7.27 13.27 4.59
C GLY A 110 -6.34 12.10 4.30
N PHE A 111 -6.76 10.89 4.68
CA PHE A 111 -6.00 9.67 4.49
C PHE A 111 -6.87 8.51 4.02
N ASN A 112 -6.20 7.54 3.44
CA ASN A 112 -6.70 6.19 3.23
C ASN A 112 -5.69 5.22 3.86
N LEU A 113 -6.16 4.23 4.57
CA LEU A 113 -5.35 3.18 5.19
C LEU A 113 -5.84 1.82 4.72
N LEU A 114 -4.92 1.03 4.20
CA LEU A 114 -5.06 -0.39 3.95
C LEU A 114 -4.22 -1.13 4.97
N LEU A 115 -4.78 -2.15 5.58
CA LEU A 115 -4.09 -2.98 6.55
C LEU A 115 -4.58 -4.42 6.47
N GLY A 116 -3.77 -5.34 6.91
CA GLY A 116 -4.13 -6.74 6.88
C GLY A 116 -3.15 -7.62 7.64
N GLU A 117 -3.49 -8.90 7.64
CA GLU A 117 -2.68 -9.95 8.22
C GLU A 117 -2.75 -11.17 7.30
N SER A 118 -1.62 -11.78 7.01
CA SER A 118 -1.56 -13.03 6.29
C SER A 118 -0.75 -14.00 7.12
N SER A 119 -1.44 -14.82 7.87
CA SER A 119 -0.82 -15.94 8.58
C SER A 119 -0.72 -17.14 7.65
N PRO A 120 0.36 -17.95 7.73
CA PRO A 120 0.39 -19.22 7.06
C PRO A 120 -0.83 -20.04 7.50
N PRO A 121 -1.39 -20.90 6.63
CA PRO A 121 -2.43 -21.82 7.07
C PRO A 121 -1.86 -22.60 8.25
N LEU A 122 -2.48 -22.49 9.42
CA LEU A 122 -2.19 -23.38 10.55
C LEU A 122 -2.13 -24.79 9.98
N ALA A 123 -0.97 -25.45 10.14
CA ALA A 123 -0.80 -26.85 9.74
C ALA A 123 -2.04 -27.59 10.24
N ALA A 124 -2.82 -28.15 9.31
CA ALA A 124 -4.13 -28.67 9.61
C ALA A 124 -4.01 -29.65 10.78
N SER A 125 -4.37 -29.22 11.96
CA SER A 125 -4.82 -30.13 13.01
C SER A 125 -6.10 -30.77 12.47
N ARG A 126 -5.94 -31.95 11.88
CA ARG A 126 -7.02 -32.76 11.30
C ARG A 126 -7.94 -33.36 12.38
N GLU A 127 -7.94 -32.77 13.56
CA GLU A 127 -8.72 -33.21 14.70
C GLU A 127 -9.67 -32.09 15.12
N ASN A 128 -10.88 -32.21 14.72
CA ASN A 128 -12.14 -31.58 15.13
C ASN A 128 -12.83 -30.88 13.97
N GLY A 129 -13.84 -31.57 13.46
CA GLY A 129 -14.79 -31.25 12.40
C GLY A 129 -15.39 -29.82 12.37
N GLU A 130 -14.59 -28.79 12.50
CA GLU A 130 -15.00 -27.40 12.31
C GLU A 130 -15.14 -27.08 10.82
N SER A 131 -16.33 -26.64 10.48
CA SER A 131 -16.72 -26.24 9.14
C SER A 131 -15.78 -25.20 8.53
N PRO A 132 -15.50 -25.25 7.21
CA PRO A 132 -14.74 -24.23 6.49
C PRO A 132 -15.28 -22.79 6.62
N ALA A 133 -16.52 -22.62 7.04
CA ALA A 133 -17.17 -21.32 7.19
C ALA A 133 -16.60 -20.42 8.32
N SER A 134 -15.84 -20.96 9.28
CA SER A 134 -15.18 -20.16 10.33
C SER A 134 -13.86 -19.52 9.89
N ARG A 135 -13.39 -19.77 8.66
CA ARG A 135 -12.11 -19.29 8.08
C ARG A 135 -12.22 -18.04 7.22
N GLU A 136 -13.39 -17.44 7.10
CA GLU A 136 -13.62 -16.21 6.34
C GLU A 136 -13.45 -14.92 7.16
N GLN A 137 -12.57 -14.92 8.15
CA GLN A 137 -12.18 -13.64 8.75
C GLN A 137 -11.41 -12.83 7.71
N ALA A 138 -11.90 -11.62 7.42
CA ALA A 138 -11.25 -10.72 6.49
C ALA A 138 -9.78 -10.52 6.88
N THR A 139 -8.87 -11.01 6.05
CA THR A 139 -7.43 -10.89 6.25
C THR A 139 -6.92 -9.50 5.89
N ALA A 140 -7.78 -8.64 5.32
CA ALA A 140 -7.46 -7.25 4.97
C ALA A 140 -8.65 -6.33 5.13
N ALA A 141 -8.39 -5.08 5.44
CA ALA A 141 -9.39 -4.04 5.62
C ALA A 141 -8.92 -2.69 5.07
N TYR A 142 -9.88 -1.84 4.77
CA TYR A 142 -9.70 -0.46 4.34
C TYR A 142 -10.46 0.48 5.28
N THR A 143 -9.87 1.63 5.57
CA THR A 143 -10.55 2.76 6.19
C THR A 143 -10.02 4.10 5.68
N SER A 144 -10.83 5.14 5.81
CA SER A 144 -10.48 6.50 5.44
C SER A 144 -11.24 7.47 6.34
N ASN A 145 -10.63 8.62 6.68
CA ASN A 145 -11.39 9.69 7.33
C ASN A 145 -12.20 10.55 6.33
N ARG A 146 -12.31 10.10 5.09
CA ARG A 146 -13.17 10.68 4.04
C ARG A 146 -14.28 9.72 3.58
N ALA A 147 -14.42 8.59 4.30
CA ALA A 147 -15.53 7.65 4.15
C ALA A 147 -15.98 7.19 5.54
N SER A 148 -17.18 6.66 5.64
CA SER A 148 -17.68 6.16 6.91
C SER A 148 -17.19 4.73 7.18
N GLY A 149 -16.67 4.50 8.40
CA GLY A 149 -16.35 3.16 8.91
C GLY A 149 -15.14 2.48 8.28
N ALA A 150 -15.11 1.18 8.40
CA ALA A 150 -14.10 0.29 7.86
C ALA A 150 -14.75 -0.78 6.97
N VAL A 151 -14.05 -1.21 5.93
CA VAL A 151 -14.53 -2.18 4.93
C VAL A 151 -13.55 -3.35 4.86
N ALA A 152 -14.07 -4.58 4.94
CA ALA A 152 -13.29 -5.78 4.70
C ALA A 152 -12.97 -5.92 3.20
N LEU A 153 -11.74 -6.33 2.88
CA LEU A 153 -11.35 -6.67 1.52
C LEU A 153 -11.53 -8.16 1.27
N GLY A 154 -12.26 -8.50 0.21
CA GLY A 154 -12.39 -9.87 -0.27
C GLY A 154 -11.19 -10.35 -1.09
N SER A 155 -11.28 -11.58 -1.62
CA SER A 155 -10.32 -12.08 -2.59
C SER A 155 -10.39 -11.29 -3.90
N GLY A 156 -9.24 -11.11 -4.55
CA GLY A 156 -9.12 -10.38 -5.81
C GLY A 156 -8.07 -9.27 -5.76
N VAL A 157 -8.03 -8.46 -6.82
CA VAL A 157 -7.12 -7.31 -6.93
C VAL A 157 -7.86 -6.04 -6.55
N HIS A 158 -7.39 -5.37 -5.52
CA HIS A 158 -7.89 -4.08 -5.04
C HIS A 158 -6.91 -2.97 -5.40
N GLY A 159 -7.45 -1.78 -5.64
CA GLY A 159 -6.65 -0.64 -6.03
C GLY A 159 -6.99 0.63 -5.26
N LEU A 160 -5.95 1.37 -4.88
CA LEU A 160 -6.05 2.61 -4.14
C LEU A 160 -5.07 3.63 -4.69
N SER A 161 -5.54 4.87 -4.88
CA SER A 161 -4.69 6.01 -5.15
C SER A 161 -4.94 7.10 -4.11
N ASN A 162 -5.12 8.35 -4.54
CA ASN A 162 -5.29 9.51 -3.64
C ASN A 162 -6.76 9.94 -3.47
N HIS A 163 -7.67 9.03 -3.66
CA HIS A 163 -9.11 9.18 -3.41
C HIS A 163 -9.59 7.90 -2.70
N LEU A 164 -10.90 7.67 -2.57
CA LEU A 164 -11.43 6.47 -1.95
C LEU A 164 -11.00 5.19 -2.67
N LEU A 165 -11.07 4.08 -1.97
CA LEU A 165 -10.80 2.74 -2.52
C LEU A 165 -11.56 2.54 -3.83
N GLU A 166 -10.92 1.94 -4.82
CA GLU A 166 -11.49 1.64 -6.15
C GLU A 166 -11.96 2.87 -6.95
N THR A 167 -11.62 4.10 -6.57
CA THR A 167 -11.95 5.26 -7.40
C THR A 167 -11.29 5.13 -8.78
N PRO A 168 -12.09 5.18 -9.89
CA PRO A 168 -11.66 4.73 -11.21
C PRO A 168 -10.76 5.75 -11.93
N TRP A 169 -9.69 6.19 -11.28
CA TRP A 169 -8.70 7.04 -11.94
C TRP A 169 -7.91 6.26 -13.00
N PRO A 170 -7.55 6.89 -14.13
CA PRO A 170 -6.91 6.21 -15.26
C PRO A 170 -5.70 5.36 -14.87
N LYS A 171 -4.79 5.89 -14.04
CA LYS A 171 -3.63 5.14 -13.57
C LYS A 171 -4.02 3.91 -12.74
N LEU A 172 -5.07 4.02 -11.91
CA LEU A 172 -5.53 2.91 -11.09
C LEU A 172 -6.11 1.80 -11.93
N LEU A 173 -7.02 2.13 -12.85
CA LEU A 173 -7.65 1.16 -13.75
C LEU A 173 -6.61 0.42 -14.59
N ARG A 174 -5.67 1.17 -15.19
CA ARG A 174 -4.60 0.60 -16.01
C ARG A 174 -3.66 -0.31 -15.21
N SER A 175 -3.19 0.16 -14.06
CA SER A 175 -2.29 -0.62 -13.23
C SER A 175 -2.95 -1.88 -12.66
N LYS A 176 -4.22 -1.77 -12.27
CA LYS A 176 -5.02 -2.89 -11.77
C LYS A 176 -5.25 -3.96 -12.83
N ALA A 177 -5.61 -3.56 -14.07
CA ALA A 177 -5.78 -4.48 -15.18
C ALA A 177 -4.48 -5.21 -15.53
N ARG A 178 -3.35 -4.47 -15.62
CA ARG A 178 -2.03 -5.04 -15.88
C ARG A 178 -1.56 -5.98 -14.76
N LEU A 179 -1.85 -5.66 -13.49
CA LEU A 179 -1.51 -6.58 -12.39
C LEU A 179 -2.35 -7.86 -12.46
N SER A 180 -3.64 -7.78 -12.74
CA SER A 180 -4.50 -8.95 -12.90
C SER A 180 -4.00 -9.86 -14.04
N GLU A 181 -3.58 -9.28 -15.15
CA GLU A 181 -2.96 -10.02 -16.26
C GLU A 181 -1.63 -10.66 -15.87
N ALA A 182 -0.76 -9.90 -15.18
CA ALA A 182 0.54 -10.40 -14.74
C ALA A 182 0.41 -11.55 -13.73
N LEU A 183 -0.55 -11.49 -12.83
CA LEU A 183 -0.83 -12.59 -11.88
C LEU A 183 -1.27 -13.88 -12.59
N SER A 184 -1.86 -13.78 -13.78
CA SER A 184 -2.29 -14.95 -14.55
C SER A 184 -1.19 -15.51 -15.46
N ASN A 185 -0.30 -14.66 -15.99
CA ASN A 185 0.55 -15.01 -17.13
C ASN A 185 2.05 -14.76 -16.93
N ALA A 186 2.47 -13.95 -15.95
CA ALA A 186 3.88 -13.61 -15.80
C ALA A 186 4.68 -14.74 -15.12
N ALA A 187 5.87 -15.04 -15.64
CA ALA A 187 6.80 -15.97 -15.01
C ALA A 187 7.30 -15.46 -13.65
N ASP A 188 7.45 -14.13 -13.51
CA ASP A 188 7.78 -13.45 -12.25
C ASP A 188 6.79 -12.30 -11.99
N PRO A 189 5.73 -12.54 -11.20
CA PRO A 189 4.75 -11.51 -10.83
C PRO A 189 5.34 -10.34 -10.03
N VAL A 190 6.42 -10.55 -9.26
CA VAL A 190 7.07 -9.49 -8.49
C VAL A 190 7.74 -8.50 -9.42
N GLU A 191 8.53 -8.98 -10.37
CA GLU A 191 9.18 -8.11 -11.36
C GLU A 191 8.17 -7.47 -12.31
N ALA A 192 7.07 -8.16 -12.65
CA ALA A 192 5.97 -7.59 -13.42
C ALA A 192 5.29 -6.44 -12.64
N ALA A 193 5.06 -6.60 -11.35
CA ALA A 193 4.50 -5.55 -10.50
C ALA A 193 5.42 -4.32 -10.43
N LEU A 194 6.73 -4.50 -10.29
CA LEU A 194 7.70 -3.40 -10.31
C LEU A 194 7.68 -2.65 -11.66
N ARG A 195 7.54 -3.36 -12.80
CA ARG A 195 7.37 -2.73 -14.12
C ARG A 195 6.06 -1.94 -14.23
N ILE A 196 4.97 -2.45 -13.65
CA ILE A 196 3.67 -1.75 -13.62
C ILE A 196 3.80 -0.44 -12.81
N LEU A 197 4.49 -0.48 -11.66
CA LEU A 197 4.75 0.69 -10.84
C LEU A 197 5.64 1.74 -11.54
N ALA A 198 6.48 1.33 -12.49
CA ALA A 198 7.36 2.20 -13.26
C ALA A 198 6.67 2.90 -14.45
N ASP A 199 5.36 2.73 -14.65
CA ASP A 199 4.61 3.31 -15.76
C ASP A 199 4.52 4.85 -15.65
N ARG A 200 5.14 5.56 -16.62
CA ARG A 200 5.19 7.03 -16.72
C ARG A 200 4.09 7.61 -17.60
N GLU A 201 3.18 6.79 -18.12
CA GLU A 201 2.10 7.24 -19.00
C GLU A 201 1.10 8.13 -18.26
N ARG A 202 0.88 9.33 -18.78
CA ARG A 202 -0.07 10.32 -18.26
C ARG A 202 -1.42 10.17 -18.93
N ALA A 203 -2.49 10.41 -18.18
CA ALA A 203 -3.83 10.40 -18.74
C ALA A 203 -4.08 11.60 -19.68
N PRO A 204 -4.96 11.45 -20.68
CA PRO A 204 -5.42 12.57 -21.50
C PRO A 204 -6.21 13.57 -20.64
N ALA A 205 -6.21 14.84 -21.03
CA ALA A 205 -6.85 15.92 -20.27
C ALA A 205 -8.33 15.66 -19.95
N SER A 206 -9.05 15.02 -20.88
CA SER A 206 -10.48 14.67 -20.72
C SER A 206 -10.76 13.60 -19.65
N ALA A 207 -9.74 12.86 -19.20
CA ALA A 207 -9.87 11.80 -18.20
C ALA A 207 -9.26 12.20 -16.84
N LEU A 208 -8.77 13.43 -16.70
CA LEU A 208 -8.20 13.93 -15.45
C LEU A 208 -9.31 14.22 -14.44
N PRO A 209 -9.13 13.87 -13.16
CA PRO A 209 -10.03 14.30 -12.09
C PRO A 209 -9.86 15.81 -11.83
N SER A 210 -10.81 16.39 -11.11
CA SER A 210 -10.71 17.74 -10.55
C SER A 210 -10.70 17.61 -9.03
N THR A 211 -9.51 17.74 -8.40
CA THR A 211 -9.31 17.50 -6.96
C THR A 211 -8.83 18.75 -6.22
N GLY A 212 -8.93 19.93 -6.86
CA GLY A 212 -8.53 21.20 -6.26
C GLY A 212 -7.06 21.58 -6.49
N VAL A 213 -6.30 20.81 -7.27
CA VAL A 213 -4.96 21.18 -7.74
C VAL A 213 -5.03 21.71 -9.18
N SER A 214 -3.96 22.38 -9.66
CA SER A 214 -3.94 22.89 -11.04
C SER A 214 -4.03 21.76 -12.09
N PRO A 215 -4.54 22.04 -13.30
CA PRO A 215 -4.61 21.05 -14.37
C PRO A 215 -3.24 20.42 -14.72
N GLU A 216 -2.16 21.19 -14.61
CA GLU A 216 -0.80 20.70 -14.82
C GLU A 216 -0.42 19.65 -13.74
N TRP A 217 -0.76 19.91 -12.49
CA TRP A 217 -0.57 18.97 -11.40
C TRP A 217 -1.46 17.74 -11.55
N GLU A 218 -2.75 17.90 -11.93
CA GLU A 218 -3.60 16.74 -12.21
C GLU A 218 -2.99 15.84 -13.27
N ARG A 219 -2.46 16.43 -14.35
CA ARG A 219 -1.79 15.69 -15.43
C ARG A 219 -0.50 15.02 -14.94
N LEU A 220 0.33 15.72 -14.16
CA LEU A 220 1.55 15.17 -13.58
C LEU A 220 1.24 13.96 -12.68
N LEU A 221 0.26 14.11 -11.81
CA LEU A 221 -0.14 13.10 -10.83
C LEU A 221 -0.95 11.93 -11.44
N SER A 222 -1.25 11.96 -12.74
CA SER A 222 -2.03 10.92 -13.43
C SER A 222 -1.23 9.70 -13.86
N SER A 223 0.10 9.74 -13.82
CA SER A 223 0.96 8.56 -14.04
C SER A 223 1.14 7.74 -12.76
N ALA A 224 1.46 6.46 -12.90
CA ALA A 224 1.82 5.61 -11.77
C ALA A 224 3.21 5.98 -11.23
N PHE A 225 4.17 6.27 -12.12
CA PHE A 225 5.51 6.75 -11.79
C PHE A 225 5.64 8.22 -12.15
N ILE A 226 5.99 9.05 -11.18
CA ILE A 226 6.04 10.51 -11.31
C ILE A 226 7.49 10.99 -11.31
N VAL A 227 7.83 11.84 -12.29
CA VAL A 227 9.12 12.52 -12.38
C VAL A 227 8.88 14.02 -12.55
N HIS A 228 9.34 14.80 -11.58
CA HIS A 228 9.31 16.28 -11.56
C HIS A 228 10.46 16.78 -10.68
N PRO A 229 11.05 17.97 -10.92
CA PRO A 229 12.19 18.47 -10.14
C PRO A 229 12.00 18.49 -8.62
N ASP A 230 10.80 18.83 -8.14
CA ASP A 230 10.52 19.00 -6.71
C ASP A 230 9.77 17.81 -6.09
N TYR A 231 9.06 17.01 -6.91
CA TYR A 231 8.13 15.98 -6.46
C TYR A 231 8.19 14.75 -7.37
N GLY A 232 8.18 13.55 -6.81
CA GLY A 232 8.16 12.35 -7.64
C GLY A 232 8.08 11.06 -6.85
N THR A 233 8.10 9.95 -7.60
CA THR A 233 8.16 8.62 -7.01
C THR A 233 9.52 8.42 -6.35
N ARG A 234 9.50 8.24 -5.02
CA ARG A 234 10.68 8.08 -4.18
C ARG A 234 11.12 6.63 -4.04
N CYS A 235 10.13 5.73 -3.98
CA CYS A 235 10.37 4.31 -4.03
C CYS A 235 9.15 3.55 -4.57
N SER A 236 9.42 2.36 -5.10
CA SER A 236 8.44 1.34 -5.47
C SER A 236 8.68 0.12 -4.61
N THR A 237 7.64 -0.36 -3.93
CA THR A 237 7.73 -1.49 -3.02
C THR A 237 6.81 -2.61 -3.50
N VAL A 238 7.32 -3.84 -3.56
CA VAL A 238 6.51 -5.05 -3.74
C VAL A 238 6.72 -5.95 -2.54
N PHE A 239 5.62 -6.37 -1.94
CA PHE A 239 5.61 -7.31 -0.83
C PHE A 239 4.74 -8.51 -1.19
N THR A 240 5.25 -9.71 -0.97
CA THR A 240 4.51 -10.95 -1.19
C THR A 240 4.59 -11.86 0.02
N ILE A 241 3.52 -12.62 0.23
CA ILE A 241 3.50 -13.80 1.10
C ILE A 241 2.97 -14.95 0.25
N ASP A 242 3.73 -16.02 0.13
CA ASP A 242 3.29 -17.20 -0.60
C ASP A 242 2.43 -18.15 0.26
N SER A 243 1.92 -19.22 -0.37
CA SER A 243 1.08 -20.21 0.29
C SER A 243 1.78 -20.99 1.41
N ASP A 244 3.11 -20.99 1.40
CA ASP A 244 3.94 -21.67 2.41
C ASP A 244 4.34 -20.74 3.55
N GLY A 245 3.94 -19.47 3.48
CA GLY A 245 4.25 -18.45 4.49
C GLY A 245 5.62 -17.80 4.30
N HIS A 246 6.26 -17.94 3.14
CA HIS A 246 7.48 -17.20 2.85
C HIS A 246 7.13 -15.79 2.37
N ALA A 247 7.68 -14.81 3.07
CA ALA A 247 7.52 -13.40 2.74
C ALA A 247 8.74 -12.88 1.99
N ARG A 248 8.49 -12.06 0.94
CA ARG A 248 9.52 -11.31 0.22
C ARG A 248 9.12 -9.85 0.11
N PHE A 249 10.01 -8.97 0.53
CA PHE A 249 9.86 -7.52 0.48
C PHE A 249 10.97 -6.95 -0.41
N VAL A 250 10.59 -6.26 -1.48
CA VAL A 250 11.50 -5.60 -2.41
C VAL A 250 11.16 -4.12 -2.45
N GLU A 251 12.13 -3.24 -2.21
CA GLU A 251 11.96 -1.80 -2.37
C GLU A 251 13.06 -1.21 -3.24
N ARG A 252 12.67 -0.58 -4.37
CA ARG A 252 13.55 0.20 -5.26
C ARG A 252 13.41 1.67 -4.94
N SER A 253 14.50 2.34 -4.63
CA SER A 253 14.58 3.78 -4.40
C SER A 253 15.00 4.52 -5.66
N PHE A 254 14.51 5.76 -5.82
CA PHE A 254 14.78 6.60 -7.00
C PHE A 254 15.26 7.99 -6.60
N ASP A 255 16.07 8.60 -7.48
CA ASP A 255 16.47 10.00 -7.38
C ASP A 255 15.39 10.95 -7.95
N TYR A 256 15.67 12.26 -7.97
CA TYR A 256 14.76 13.28 -8.51
C TYR A 256 14.53 13.20 -10.02
N ARG A 257 15.37 12.48 -10.76
CA ARG A 257 15.22 12.21 -12.20
C ARG A 257 14.44 10.93 -12.46
N GLY A 258 14.10 10.18 -11.41
CA GLY A 258 13.45 8.89 -11.49
C GLY A 258 14.41 7.78 -11.92
N GLU A 259 15.73 7.98 -11.70
CA GLU A 259 16.75 6.97 -11.93
C GLU A 259 16.94 6.10 -10.68
N PRO A 260 17.20 4.80 -10.83
CA PRO A 260 17.42 3.91 -9.70
C PRO A 260 18.59 4.38 -8.83
N LYS A 261 18.37 4.45 -7.51
CA LYS A 261 19.34 4.85 -6.50
C LYS A 261 19.81 3.68 -5.63
N GLY A 262 18.98 2.64 -5.53
CA GLY A 262 19.27 1.43 -4.77
C GLY A 262 18.05 0.52 -4.67
N GLU A 263 18.32 -0.71 -4.30
CA GLU A 263 17.31 -1.73 -4.03
C GLU A 263 17.65 -2.45 -2.74
N VAL A 264 16.63 -2.73 -1.93
CA VAL A 264 16.75 -3.62 -0.78
C VAL A 264 15.78 -4.78 -0.94
N VAL A 265 16.24 -5.97 -0.55
CA VAL A 265 15.45 -7.20 -0.59
C VAL A 265 15.54 -7.89 0.77
N TYR A 266 14.40 -8.25 1.32
CA TYR A 266 14.29 -9.02 2.55
C TYR A 266 13.42 -10.24 2.30
N GLU A 267 13.88 -11.40 2.77
CA GLU A 267 13.13 -12.65 2.72
C GLU A 267 13.08 -13.25 4.13
N PHE A 268 11.91 -13.71 4.53
CA PHE A 268 11.70 -14.29 5.86
C PHE A 268 10.46 -15.19 5.88
N ALA A 269 10.43 -16.13 6.82
CA ALA A 269 9.22 -16.89 7.11
C ALA A 269 8.30 -16.06 8.02
N VAL A 270 7.01 -16.05 7.72
CA VAL A 270 5.97 -15.50 8.60
C VAL A 270 5.82 -16.42 9.80
N SER A 271 5.90 -15.87 11.01
CA SER A 271 5.94 -16.63 12.28
C SER A 271 4.88 -16.19 13.28
#